data_6612a9df51bfa58a1a53ba5620cb18e9
#
_entry.id   6612a9df51bfa58a1a53ba5620cb18e9
#
_cell.length_a   1.000
_cell.length_b   1.000
_cell.length_c   1.000
_cell.angle_alpha   90.00
_cell.angle_beta   90.00
_cell.angle_gamma   90.00
#
_symmetry.space_group_name_H-M   'P 1'
#
loop_
_entity.id
_entity.type
_entity.pdbx_description
1 polymer ?
#
loop_
_entity_poly.entity_id
_entity_poly.type
_entity_poly.pdbx_seq_one_letter_code
_entity_poly.pdbx_strand_id
1 'polypeptide(L)'
;MSRVFISYKHCEPDAAIANALDHALTEAGHQVFVDVKMTVGVEWGKRIEEELGRTDALIALLSQHSVRSEMMIGEIGTAYRLKKRLLPVRLAYQVPFEYPLSAWLNPVNWAFWNGPDDTPRVAAELSRALESGGDPDIDQHARQAGLSAAQEAGPFPPPRPLASLEPQSGTMGIDSPLYIPRASDALALATIGRKGQTLSIKGARQMGKSSLLMRVLDAAASHGKRVAFIDCQDLDYPTLQSADLFFRRFCAEISNQLDLADQTDKYWDPALKLGNVQRSGKYLGEYVLRSLGAPLTLALDEVDRLQDSLFRSDFFGMVRSWHGKRALPTVPAWKGLDLVLVSSTEPNLLIDNLNQSPFNVGERLELSAFSPEEMDRLNQLHGALLDPPQVGRLTALVGGQPYLARQALYLIASGRTRAQDLLEYKDLEGGPFGDHLRHLLFLLNGREELISGLREVLLHGTCADRTVLFRLRSAGLIRQTGGGVAARCELYERYFRMHLLG
;
A
#
# COMPACT_ATOMS: atom_id res chain seq x y z
N MET A 1 -34.83 1.64 12.92
CA MET A 1 -34.95 0.16 12.75
C MET A 1 -34.09 -0.24 11.57
N SER A 2 -32.99 -0.95 11.80
CA SER A 2 -32.03 -1.37 10.76
C SER A 2 -31.99 -2.90 10.68
N ARG A 3 -31.67 -3.43 9.49
CA ARG A 3 -31.42 -4.86 9.29
C ARG A 3 -29.92 -5.11 9.37
N VAL A 4 -29.51 -6.03 10.24
CA VAL A 4 -28.11 -6.26 10.59
C VAL A 4 -27.72 -7.72 10.37
N PHE A 5 -26.58 -7.96 9.76
CA PHE A 5 -25.98 -9.30 9.66
C PHE A 5 -24.82 -9.39 10.65
N ILE A 6 -24.79 -10.42 11.52
CA ILE A 6 -23.67 -10.70 12.42
C ILE A 6 -22.84 -11.83 11.84
N SER A 7 -21.61 -11.52 11.45
CA SER A 7 -20.60 -12.45 10.96
C SER A 7 -19.64 -12.82 12.09
N TYR A 8 -19.46 -14.11 12.36
CA TYR A 8 -18.62 -14.62 13.44
C TYR A 8 -18.10 -16.03 13.15
N LYS A 9 -17.11 -16.49 13.89
CA LYS A 9 -16.65 -17.88 13.84
C LYS A 9 -17.51 -18.76 14.74
N HIS A 10 -18.01 -19.88 14.21
CA HIS A 10 -18.83 -20.85 14.97
C HIS A 10 -18.00 -21.61 16.03
N CYS A 11 -17.36 -20.90 16.93
CA CYS A 11 -16.61 -21.43 18.08
C CYS A 11 -16.73 -20.46 19.26
N GLU A 12 -16.50 -20.93 20.47
CA GLU A 12 -16.44 -20.07 21.65
C GLU A 12 -15.12 -19.26 21.67
N PRO A 13 -15.15 -18.00 22.13
CA PRO A 13 -16.29 -17.24 22.70
C PRO A 13 -17.16 -16.51 21.66
N ASP A 14 -16.84 -16.56 20.38
CA ASP A 14 -17.49 -15.79 19.30
C ASP A 14 -19.00 -16.09 19.24
N ALA A 15 -19.39 -17.36 19.39
CA ALA A 15 -20.80 -17.79 19.35
C ALA A 15 -21.63 -17.25 20.52
N ALA A 16 -21.08 -17.26 21.74
CA ALA A 16 -21.77 -16.71 22.92
C ALA A 16 -22.02 -15.21 22.78
N ILE A 17 -21.04 -14.47 22.21
CA ILE A 17 -21.15 -13.03 22.01
C ILE A 17 -22.12 -12.72 20.88
N ALA A 18 -22.10 -13.48 19.77
CA ALA A 18 -23.04 -13.32 18.66
C ALA A 18 -24.49 -13.45 19.15
N ASN A 19 -24.79 -14.47 19.98
CA ASN A 19 -26.09 -14.67 20.56
C ASN A 19 -26.49 -13.55 21.52
N ALA A 20 -25.58 -13.07 22.35
CA ALA A 20 -25.85 -11.98 23.30
C ALA A 20 -26.11 -10.65 22.55
N LEU A 21 -25.40 -10.36 21.48
CA LEU A 21 -25.63 -9.18 20.64
C LEU A 21 -26.92 -9.31 19.82
N ASP A 22 -27.26 -10.50 19.30
CA ASP A 22 -28.53 -10.76 18.63
C ASP A 22 -29.70 -10.39 19.56
N HIS A 23 -29.69 -10.89 20.80
CA HIS A 23 -30.73 -10.59 21.79
C HIS A 23 -30.81 -9.09 22.11
N ALA A 24 -29.71 -8.46 22.43
CA ALA A 24 -29.66 -7.05 22.81
C ALA A 24 -30.09 -6.10 21.68
N LEU A 25 -29.65 -6.36 20.44
CA LEU A 25 -30.01 -5.54 19.26
C LEU A 25 -31.48 -5.78 18.84
N THR A 26 -32.00 -7.01 19.03
CA THR A 26 -33.41 -7.31 18.76
C THR A 26 -34.30 -6.60 19.78
N GLU A 27 -33.92 -6.59 21.06
CA GLU A 27 -34.64 -5.82 22.10
C GLU A 27 -34.60 -4.30 21.83
N ALA A 28 -33.50 -3.79 21.24
CA ALA A 28 -33.39 -2.41 20.77
C ALA A 28 -34.20 -2.10 19.50
N GLY A 29 -34.91 -3.07 18.92
CA GLY A 29 -35.82 -2.88 17.78
C GLY A 29 -35.14 -3.02 16.39
N HIS A 30 -33.95 -3.62 16.32
CA HIS A 30 -33.29 -3.95 15.05
C HIS A 30 -33.66 -5.35 14.57
N GLN A 31 -33.62 -5.61 13.28
CA GLN A 31 -33.77 -6.96 12.71
C GLN A 31 -32.37 -7.58 12.55
N VAL A 32 -32.09 -8.61 13.35
CA VAL A 32 -30.77 -9.26 13.34
C VAL A 32 -30.84 -10.59 12.61
N PHE A 33 -29.90 -10.80 11.70
CA PHE A 33 -29.65 -12.09 11.06
C PHE A 33 -28.30 -12.64 11.56
N VAL A 34 -28.38 -13.85 12.13
CA VAL A 34 -27.19 -14.59 12.62
C VAL A 34 -27.14 -15.91 11.88
N ASP A 35 -25.99 -16.30 11.39
CA ASP A 35 -25.79 -17.46 10.49
C ASP A 35 -26.18 -18.85 11.09
N VAL A 36 -26.56 -18.92 12.36
CA VAL A 36 -26.91 -20.17 13.07
C VAL A 36 -28.19 -20.85 12.55
N LYS A 37 -29.03 -20.20 11.75
CA LYS A 37 -30.40 -20.66 11.41
C LYS A 37 -30.52 -21.29 10.00
N MET A 38 -29.46 -21.89 9.46
CA MET A 38 -29.53 -22.47 8.12
C MET A 38 -29.83 -23.96 8.07
N THR A 39 -30.79 -24.32 7.20
CA THR A 39 -31.20 -25.71 6.94
C THR A 39 -30.25 -26.38 5.95
N VAL A 40 -29.89 -27.64 6.20
CA VAL A 40 -29.05 -28.48 5.32
C VAL A 40 -29.65 -28.56 3.91
N GLY A 41 -28.83 -28.31 2.87
CA GLY A 41 -29.20 -28.56 1.46
C GLY A 41 -29.42 -27.31 0.56
N VAL A 42 -29.16 -26.10 1.06
CA VAL A 42 -29.25 -24.87 0.24
C VAL A 42 -27.83 -24.44 -0.19
N GLU A 43 -27.67 -23.95 -1.44
CA GLU A 43 -26.41 -23.33 -1.90
C GLU A 43 -26.05 -22.14 -0.99
N TRP A 44 -25.23 -22.41 -0.03
CA TRP A 44 -24.90 -21.53 1.10
C TRP A 44 -24.37 -20.14 0.67
N GLY A 45 -23.49 -20.09 -0.35
CA GLY A 45 -22.92 -18.83 -0.82
C GLY A 45 -23.94 -17.84 -1.41
N LYS A 46 -24.92 -18.31 -2.17
CA LYS A 46 -25.97 -17.44 -2.76
C LYS A 46 -26.88 -16.85 -1.69
N ARG A 47 -27.22 -17.64 -0.67
CA ARG A 47 -28.13 -17.16 0.39
C ARG A 47 -27.49 -16.11 1.28
N ILE A 48 -26.19 -16.24 1.59
CA ILE A 48 -25.44 -15.21 2.31
C ILE A 48 -25.40 -13.91 1.49
N GLU A 49 -25.13 -14.00 0.18
CA GLU A 49 -25.10 -12.84 -0.68
C GLU A 49 -26.47 -12.15 -0.77
N GLU A 50 -27.56 -12.93 -0.84
CA GLU A 50 -28.93 -12.41 -0.82
C GLU A 50 -29.28 -11.74 0.52
N GLU A 51 -28.93 -12.35 1.66
CA GLU A 51 -29.19 -11.77 2.97
C GLU A 51 -28.34 -10.53 3.22
N LEU A 52 -27.05 -10.56 2.88
CA LEU A 52 -26.19 -9.37 2.89
C LEU A 52 -26.73 -8.25 1.98
N GLY A 53 -27.28 -8.61 0.82
CA GLY A 53 -27.94 -7.67 -0.06
C GLY A 53 -29.10 -6.92 0.59
N ARG A 54 -29.82 -7.57 1.50
CA ARG A 54 -31.01 -7.05 2.23
C ARG A 54 -30.67 -6.32 3.53
N THR A 55 -29.43 -6.42 4.05
CA THR A 55 -29.02 -5.77 5.31
C THR A 55 -28.52 -4.35 5.08
N ASP A 56 -28.63 -3.53 6.11
CA ASP A 56 -28.09 -2.17 6.13
C ASP A 56 -26.63 -2.14 6.62
N ALA A 57 -26.28 -3.07 7.50
CA ALA A 57 -24.95 -3.17 8.10
C ALA A 57 -24.54 -4.62 8.36
N LEU A 58 -23.21 -4.85 8.38
CA LEU A 58 -22.58 -6.09 8.84
C LEU A 58 -21.78 -5.81 10.09
N ILE A 59 -22.09 -6.54 11.17
CA ILE A 59 -21.28 -6.58 12.39
C ILE A 59 -20.29 -7.75 12.25
N ALA A 60 -18.99 -7.46 12.28
CA ALA A 60 -17.95 -8.47 12.21
C ALA A 60 -17.33 -8.71 13.58
N LEU A 61 -17.48 -9.92 14.13
CA LEU A 61 -16.87 -10.32 15.41
C LEU A 61 -15.46 -10.86 15.15
N LEU A 62 -14.45 -10.10 15.55
CA LEU A 62 -13.05 -10.31 15.15
C LEU A 62 -12.24 -10.87 16.34
N SER A 63 -12.10 -12.18 16.37
CA SER A 63 -11.25 -12.92 17.32
C SER A 63 -9.99 -13.45 16.61
N GLN A 64 -9.05 -14.02 17.36
CA GLN A 64 -7.88 -14.71 16.82
C GLN A 64 -8.25 -15.85 15.82
N HIS A 65 -9.43 -16.45 16.00
CA HIS A 65 -9.92 -17.54 15.17
C HIS A 65 -10.72 -17.05 13.96
N SER A 66 -11.51 -16.00 14.13
CA SER A 66 -12.40 -15.50 13.09
C SER A 66 -11.65 -14.74 11.97
N VAL A 67 -10.60 -13.99 12.29
CA VAL A 67 -9.80 -13.24 11.31
C VAL A 67 -9.04 -14.12 10.31
N ARG A 68 -8.93 -15.42 10.58
CA ARG A 68 -8.32 -16.42 9.68
C ARG A 68 -9.35 -17.28 8.96
N SER A 69 -10.64 -17.02 9.16
CA SER A 69 -11.72 -17.78 8.53
C SER A 69 -11.97 -17.27 7.12
N GLU A 70 -11.70 -18.11 6.11
CA GLU A 70 -11.97 -17.78 4.70
C GLU A 70 -13.43 -17.37 4.48
N MET A 71 -14.35 -17.97 5.23
CA MET A 71 -15.77 -17.67 5.19
C MET A 71 -16.05 -16.25 5.67
N MET A 72 -15.57 -15.90 6.87
CA MET A 72 -15.73 -14.55 7.39
C MET A 72 -15.08 -13.48 6.51
N ILE A 73 -13.90 -13.78 5.98
CA ILE A 73 -13.21 -12.90 5.02
C ILE A 73 -14.09 -12.71 3.77
N GLY A 74 -14.72 -13.77 3.27
CA GLY A 74 -15.65 -13.73 2.14
C GLY A 74 -16.91 -12.89 2.42
N GLU A 75 -17.50 -13.01 3.60
CA GLU A 75 -18.68 -12.25 4.03
C GLU A 75 -18.39 -10.75 4.17
N ILE A 76 -17.28 -10.40 4.85
CA ILE A 76 -16.83 -9.02 5.00
C ILE A 76 -16.51 -8.40 3.63
N GLY A 77 -15.82 -9.14 2.74
CA GLY A 77 -15.51 -8.71 1.39
C GLY A 77 -16.76 -8.51 0.53
N THR A 78 -17.78 -9.36 0.70
CA THR A 78 -19.08 -9.22 0.01
C THR A 78 -19.85 -8.01 0.52
N ALA A 79 -19.92 -7.80 1.84
CA ALA A 79 -20.54 -6.62 2.43
C ALA A 79 -19.83 -5.33 1.96
N TYR A 80 -18.50 -5.33 1.88
CA TYR A 80 -17.71 -4.21 1.37
C TYR A 80 -18.04 -3.91 -0.11
N ARG A 81 -18.08 -4.93 -0.98
CA ARG A 81 -18.47 -4.77 -2.39
C ARG A 81 -19.89 -4.23 -2.56
N LEU A 82 -20.81 -4.68 -1.71
CA LEU A 82 -22.19 -4.20 -1.69
C LEU A 82 -22.36 -2.84 -1.01
N LYS A 83 -21.26 -2.19 -0.62
CA LYS A 83 -21.22 -0.89 0.08
C LYS A 83 -22.08 -0.86 1.36
N LYS A 84 -22.13 -1.98 2.07
CA LYS A 84 -22.80 -2.06 3.37
C LYS A 84 -21.92 -1.46 4.46
N ARG A 85 -22.55 -0.93 5.50
CA ARG A 85 -21.79 -0.42 6.66
C ARG A 85 -21.11 -1.58 7.38
N LEU A 86 -19.81 -1.44 7.63
CA LEU A 86 -19.04 -2.41 8.40
C LEU A 86 -18.90 -1.91 9.83
N LEU A 87 -19.33 -2.71 10.80
CA LEU A 87 -19.27 -2.43 12.23
C LEU A 87 -18.41 -3.51 12.90
N PRO A 88 -17.08 -3.36 12.90
CA PRO A 88 -16.18 -4.37 13.45
C PRO A 88 -16.14 -4.31 14.98
N VAL A 89 -16.18 -5.47 15.63
CA VAL A 89 -16.02 -5.67 17.08
C VAL A 89 -14.81 -6.56 17.31
N ARG A 90 -13.79 -6.10 17.99
CA ARG A 90 -12.58 -6.87 18.35
C ARG A 90 -12.82 -7.60 19.66
N LEU A 91 -12.75 -8.92 19.63
CA LEU A 91 -12.97 -9.81 20.77
C LEU A 91 -11.63 -10.16 21.42
N ALA A 92 -11.19 -9.35 22.41
CA ALA A 92 -9.88 -9.48 23.05
C ALA A 92 -8.71 -9.62 22.04
N TYR A 93 -8.92 -9.14 20.80
CA TYR A 93 -8.01 -9.28 19.68
C TYR A 93 -7.40 -7.91 19.33
N GLN A 94 -6.08 -7.77 19.55
CA GLN A 94 -5.36 -6.51 19.34
C GLN A 94 -4.37 -6.56 18.18
N VAL A 95 -4.23 -7.73 17.54
CA VAL A 95 -3.30 -7.90 16.40
C VAL A 95 -3.79 -7.14 15.18
N PRO A 96 -2.92 -6.48 14.40
CA PRO A 96 -3.29 -5.87 13.13
C PRO A 96 -3.93 -6.87 12.17
N PHE A 97 -4.88 -6.42 11.35
CA PHE A 97 -5.48 -7.27 10.35
C PHE A 97 -4.53 -7.50 9.18
N GLU A 98 -4.48 -8.75 8.72
CA GLU A 98 -3.82 -9.08 7.46
C GLU A 98 -4.72 -8.72 6.26
N TYR A 99 -4.12 -8.60 5.07
CA TYR A 99 -4.88 -8.45 3.83
C TYR A 99 -5.71 -9.74 3.57
N PRO A 100 -6.98 -9.65 3.14
CA PRO A 100 -7.70 -8.46 2.69
C PRO A 100 -8.46 -7.68 3.78
N LEU A 101 -8.58 -8.22 5.00
CA LEU A 101 -9.33 -7.58 6.09
C LEU A 101 -8.80 -6.17 6.43
N SER A 102 -7.48 -5.98 6.37
CA SER A 102 -6.86 -4.68 6.61
C SER A 102 -7.37 -3.60 5.65
N ALA A 103 -7.58 -3.94 4.38
CA ALA A 103 -8.08 -3.00 3.37
C ALA A 103 -9.52 -2.55 3.64
N TRP A 104 -10.35 -3.42 4.21
CA TRP A 104 -11.78 -3.14 4.43
C TRP A 104 -12.08 -2.59 5.82
N LEU A 105 -11.32 -3.00 6.84
CA LEU A 105 -11.62 -2.70 8.25
C LEU A 105 -10.75 -1.62 8.86
N ASN A 106 -9.51 -1.38 8.35
CA ASN A 106 -8.65 -0.32 8.89
C ASN A 106 -9.22 1.10 8.72
N PRO A 107 -9.99 1.42 7.65
CA PRO A 107 -10.62 2.72 7.51
C PRO A 107 -11.81 2.96 8.46
N VAL A 108 -12.28 1.92 9.17
CA VAL A 108 -13.50 1.94 9.98
C VAL A 108 -13.13 1.88 11.46
N ASN A 109 -13.81 2.65 12.32
CA ASN A 109 -13.69 2.53 13.76
C ASN A 109 -14.30 1.20 14.24
N TRP A 110 -13.74 0.61 15.28
CA TRP A 110 -14.17 -0.66 15.86
C TRP A 110 -14.49 -0.54 17.33
N ALA A 111 -15.44 -1.34 17.81
CA ALA A 111 -15.69 -1.54 19.23
C ALA A 111 -14.73 -2.60 19.80
N PHE A 112 -14.39 -2.49 21.08
CA PHE A 112 -13.59 -3.49 21.80
C PHE A 112 -14.46 -4.24 22.79
N TRP A 113 -14.32 -5.55 22.81
CA TRP A 113 -14.92 -6.43 23.79
C TRP A 113 -13.82 -7.28 24.44
N ASN A 114 -13.61 -7.14 25.75
CA ASN A 114 -12.57 -7.85 26.50
C ASN A 114 -13.13 -8.89 27.46
N GLY A 115 -14.45 -8.97 27.60
CA GLY A 115 -15.14 -9.93 28.47
C GLY A 115 -16.65 -9.73 28.52
N PRO A 116 -17.41 -10.64 29.18
CA PRO A 116 -18.88 -10.60 29.23
C PRO A 116 -19.44 -9.28 29.73
N ASP A 117 -18.74 -8.61 30.64
CA ASP A 117 -19.16 -7.33 31.22
C ASP A 117 -19.19 -6.18 30.22
N ASP A 118 -18.47 -6.33 29.11
CA ASP A 118 -18.46 -5.35 28.01
C ASP A 118 -19.67 -5.46 27.06
N THR A 119 -20.42 -6.57 27.12
CA THR A 119 -21.50 -6.85 26.16
C THR A 119 -22.59 -5.78 26.15
N PRO A 120 -23.09 -5.26 27.27
CA PRO A 120 -24.11 -4.20 27.28
C PRO A 120 -23.60 -2.89 26.67
N ARG A 121 -22.34 -2.55 26.94
CA ARG A 121 -21.70 -1.36 26.41
C ARG A 121 -21.54 -1.47 24.88
N VAL A 122 -21.01 -2.60 24.37
CA VAL A 122 -20.83 -2.84 22.94
C VAL A 122 -22.16 -2.86 22.20
N ALA A 123 -23.19 -3.48 22.76
CA ALA A 123 -24.55 -3.50 22.20
C ALA A 123 -25.13 -2.07 22.07
N ALA A 124 -24.97 -1.25 23.10
CA ALA A 124 -25.44 0.14 23.10
C ALA A 124 -24.62 1.00 22.08
N GLU A 125 -23.34 0.75 21.92
CA GLU A 125 -22.48 1.42 20.92
C GLU A 125 -22.89 1.05 19.51
N LEU A 126 -23.13 -0.22 19.23
CA LEU A 126 -23.61 -0.71 17.94
C LEU A 126 -25.01 -0.16 17.61
N SER A 127 -25.93 -0.14 18.58
CA SER A 127 -27.29 0.41 18.38
C SER A 127 -27.24 1.89 18.02
N ARG A 128 -26.45 2.68 18.74
CA ARG A 128 -26.23 4.11 18.39
C ARG A 128 -25.62 4.28 17.00
N ALA A 129 -24.63 3.44 16.65
CA ALA A 129 -24.06 3.47 15.31
C ALA A 129 -25.09 3.15 14.23
N LEU A 130 -26.02 2.23 14.47
CA LEU A 130 -27.09 1.87 13.54
C LEU A 130 -28.16 2.96 13.39
N GLU A 131 -28.42 3.74 14.44
CA GLU A 131 -29.39 4.84 14.45
C GLU A 131 -28.89 6.12 13.81
N SER A 132 -27.59 6.45 13.94
CA SER A 132 -26.99 7.72 13.55
C SER A 132 -26.80 7.95 12.04
N GLY A 133 -27.28 7.05 11.19
CA GLY A 133 -27.40 7.30 9.73
C GLY A 133 -26.13 7.68 8.96
N GLY A 134 -24.96 7.68 9.60
CA GLY A 134 -23.68 7.82 8.90
C GLY A 134 -22.97 9.19 9.00
N ASP A 135 -23.25 10.01 10.01
CA ASP A 135 -22.38 11.16 10.30
C ASP A 135 -21.50 10.82 11.52
N PRO A 136 -20.15 10.82 11.41
CA PRO A 136 -19.28 10.49 12.51
C PRO A 136 -19.08 11.70 13.40
N ASP A 137 -20.02 12.00 14.26
CA ASP A 137 -19.73 12.82 15.43
C ASP A 137 -18.95 11.92 16.42
N ILE A 138 -17.65 12.09 16.39
CA ILE A 138 -16.67 11.26 17.06
C ILE A 138 -16.85 11.42 18.56
N ASP A 139 -17.40 10.43 19.17
CA ASP A 139 -17.67 10.34 20.60
C ASP A 139 -16.39 10.56 21.43
N GLN A 140 -16.33 11.68 22.14
CA GLN A 140 -15.24 12.04 23.06
C GLN A 140 -15.10 11.07 24.23
N HIS A 141 -16.10 10.22 24.51
CA HIS A 141 -16.12 9.30 25.64
C HIS A 141 -15.29 8.03 25.43
N ALA A 142 -15.10 7.56 24.19
CA ALA A 142 -14.22 6.43 23.90
C ALA A 142 -12.74 6.76 24.14
N ARG A 143 -12.38 8.05 24.09
CA ARG A 143 -11.04 8.53 24.41
C ARG A 143 -10.71 8.52 25.90
N GLN A 144 -11.71 8.68 26.78
CA GLN A 144 -11.51 8.73 28.24
C GLN A 144 -11.37 7.33 28.87
N ALA A 145 -12.06 6.33 28.36
CA ALA A 145 -11.98 4.96 28.90
C ALA A 145 -10.63 4.26 28.60
N GLY A 146 -9.98 4.59 27.47
CA GLY A 146 -8.63 4.10 27.15
C GLY A 146 -7.51 4.78 27.95
N LEU A 147 -7.75 5.97 28.50
CA LEU A 147 -6.76 6.76 29.23
C LEU A 147 -6.63 6.38 30.71
N SER A 148 -7.65 5.73 31.30
CA SER A 148 -7.68 5.37 32.72
C SER A 148 -6.74 4.23 33.10
N ALA A 149 -6.41 3.33 32.18
CA ALA A 149 -5.55 2.16 32.43
C ALA A 149 -4.05 2.46 32.30
N ALA A 150 -3.68 3.63 31.76
CA ALA A 150 -2.29 4.00 31.48
C ALA A 150 -1.64 4.88 32.57
N GLN A 151 -2.38 5.23 33.63
CA GLN A 151 -1.90 6.22 34.62
C GLN A 151 -1.01 5.67 35.77
N GLU A 152 -0.71 4.37 35.81
CA GLU A 152 0.12 3.78 36.87
C GLU A 152 1.58 3.49 36.49
N ALA A 153 2.08 3.89 35.35
CA ALA A 153 3.48 3.74 34.97
C ALA A 153 4.17 5.09 34.89
N GLY A 154 5.10 5.33 35.78
CA GLY A 154 6.01 6.45 36.05
C GLY A 154 6.33 7.53 35.01
N PRO A 155 7.22 8.48 35.24
CA PRO A 155 7.23 9.80 34.62
C PRO A 155 7.66 9.74 33.15
N PHE A 156 6.71 9.58 32.25
CA PHE A 156 6.87 9.84 30.83
C PHE A 156 6.23 11.18 30.47
N PRO A 157 6.79 11.96 29.54
CA PRO A 157 6.06 13.11 29.01
C PRO A 157 4.72 12.63 28.46
N PRO A 158 3.63 13.39 28.65
CA PRO A 158 2.29 12.98 28.20
C PRO A 158 2.35 12.69 26.71
N PRO A 159 1.79 11.54 26.23
CA PRO A 159 1.72 11.25 24.81
C PRO A 159 0.98 12.39 24.13
N ARG A 160 1.53 12.88 23.01
CA ARG A 160 0.82 13.85 22.18
C ARG A 160 -0.52 13.24 21.75
N PRO A 161 -1.57 14.04 21.56
CA PRO A 161 -2.88 13.53 21.15
C PRO A 161 -2.74 12.65 19.91
N LEU A 162 -3.22 11.42 19.95
CA LEU A 162 -3.20 10.44 18.85
C LEU A 162 -3.79 10.99 17.53
N ALA A 163 -4.60 12.03 17.58
CA ALA A 163 -5.15 12.73 16.42
C ALA A 163 -4.09 13.39 15.51
N SER A 164 -2.85 13.57 15.98
CA SER A 164 -1.74 14.10 15.18
C SER A 164 -0.80 13.03 14.64
N LEU A 165 -1.01 11.76 14.99
CA LEU A 165 -0.18 10.64 14.57
C LEU A 165 -0.85 9.90 13.42
N GLU A 166 -0.32 10.05 12.23
CA GLU A 166 -0.75 9.25 11.08
C GLU A 166 -0.22 7.82 11.25
N PRO A 167 -1.11 6.80 11.28
CA PRO A 167 -0.67 5.42 11.21
C PRO A 167 0.15 5.21 9.94
N GLN A 168 1.13 4.34 10.03
CA GLN A 168 1.92 4.00 8.87
C GLN A 168 1.12 3.07 7.95
N SER A 169 0.61 3.60 6.86
CA SER A 169 -0.12 2.85 5.84
C SER A 169 0.33 3.31 4.44
N GLY A 170 1.11 2.48 3.77
CA GLY A 170 1.42 2.64 2.33
C GLY A 170 1.93 4.02 1.91
N THR A 171 1.31 4.58 0.88
CA THR A 171 1.62 5.88 0.30
C THR A 171 1.15 7.02 1.19
N MET A 172 2.04 7.99 1.46
CA MET A 172 1.71 9.15 2.29
C MET A 172 0.84 10.15 1.53
N GLY A 173 -0.20 10.65 2.18
CA GLY A 173 -1.02 11.73 1.67
C GLY A 173 -0.21 12.98 1.32
N ILE A 174 -0.74 13.80 0.41
CA ILE A 174 -0.07 15.03 -0.04
C ILE A 174 0.10 15.98 1.13
N ASP A 175 -0.92 16.08 1.98
CA ASP A 175 -0.96 16.99 3.13
C ASP A 175 -0.32 16.43 4.41
N SER A 176 0.30 15.25 4.35
CA SER A 176 0.91 14.64 5.52
C SER A 176 2.03 15.51 6.09
N PRO A 177 1.92 15.98 7.35
CA PRO A 177 2.94 16.79 8.00
C PRO A 177 4.22 15.99 8.33
N LEU A 178 4.14 14.65 8.23
CA LEU A 178 5.26 13.75 8.53
C LEU A 178 6.09 13.41 7.28
N TYR A 179 5.77 14.01 6.14
CA TYR A 179 6.57 13.84 4.95
C TYR A 179 7.90 14.59 5.07
N ILE A 180 8.99 13.92 4.75
CA ILE A 180 10.33 14.51 4.71
C ILE A 180 10.69 14.80 3.25
N PRO A 181 10.67 16.07 2.82
CA PRO A 181 11.14 16.44 1.50
C PRO A 181 12.66 16.20 1.37
N ARG A 182 13.06 15.66 0.25
CA ARG A 182 14.46 15.38 -0.10
C ARG A 182 14.91 16.24 -1.28
N ALA A 183 16.20 16.32 -1.52
CA ALA A 183 16.73 17.04 -2.69
C ALA A 183 16.16 16.51 -4.03
N SER A 184 15.89 15.19 -4.11
CA SER A 184 15.22 14.55 -5.24
C SER A 184 13.83 15.09 -5.50
N ASP A 185 13.09 15.48 -4.46
CA ASP A 185 11.72 15.97 -4.57
C ASP A 185 11.71 17.35 -5.24
N ALA A 186 12.61 18.26 -4.83
CA ALA A 186 12.74 19.56 -5.45
C ALA A 186 13.04 19.45 -6.95
N LEU A 187 13.91 18.51 -7.34
CA LEU A 187 14.25 18.26 -8.73
C LEU A 187 13.07 17.65 -9.52
N ALA A 188 12.33 16.71 -8.91
CA ALA A 188 11.12 16.13 -9.50
C ALA A 188 10.07 17.20 -9.79
N LEU A 189 9.78 18.04 -8.79
CA LEU A 189 8.77 19.12 -8.91
C LEU A 189 9.18 20.17 -9.92
N ALA A 190 10.44 20.60 -9.94
CA ALA A 190 10.97 21.52 -10.95
C ALA A 190 10.92 20.94 -12.38
N THR A 191 11.15 19.63 -12.50
CA THR A 191 11.08 18.94 -13.79
C THR A 191 9.65 18.88 -14.30
N ILE A 192 8.70 18.45 -13.48
CA ILE A 192 7.31 18.32 -13.91
C ILE A 192 6.62 19.68 -14.12
N GLY A 193 7.14 20.77 -13.57
CA GLY A 193 6.67 22.13 -13.88
C GLY A 193 6.81 22.52 -15.34
N ARG A 194 7.73 21.91 -16.09
CA ARG A 194 7.94 22.11 -17.53
C ARG A 194 7.08 21.14 -18.35
N LYS A 195 6.87 21.44 -19.64
CA LYS A 195 6.12 20.57 -20.57
C LYS A 195 7.03 19.62 -21.30
N GLY A 196 6.51 18.45 -21.67
CA GLY A 196 7.22 17.46 -22.48
C GLY A 196 8.37 16.78 -21.74
N GLN A 197 8.21 16.53 -20.45
CA GLN A 197 9.25 15.92 -19.63
C GLN A 197 9.11 14.39 -19.56
N THR A 198 10.24 13.73 -19.33
CA THR A 198 10.25 12.34 -18.85
C THR A 198 10.99 12.30 -17.54
N LEU A 199 10.35 11.74 -16.52
CA LEU A 199 10.86 11.60 -15.18
C LEU A 199 10.86 10.12 -14.81
N SER A 200 11.99 9.58 -14.39
CA SER A 200 12.10 8.23 -13.85
C SER A 200 12.43 8.30 -12.37
N ILE A 201 11.57 7.74 -11.52
CA ILE A 201 11.75 7.65 -10.07
C ILE A 201 12.10 6.20 -9.75
N LYS A 202 13.33 5.96 -9.32
CA LYS A 202 13.83 4.66 -8.94
C LYS A 202 14.17 4.62 -7.44
N GLY A 203 14.03 3.48 -6.83
CA GLY A 203 14.46 3.22 -5.45
C GLY A 203 13.96 1.89 -4.97
N ALA A 204 14.61 1.28 -3.99
CA ALA A 204 14.17 0.04 -3.39
C ALA A 204 12.74 0.15 -2.84
N ARG A 205 12.12 -0.96 -2.50
CA ARG A 205 10.79 -0.97 -1.88
C ARG A 205 10.77 -0.14 -0.60
N GLN A 206 9.64 0.54 -0.34
CA GLN A 206 9.39 1.32 0.89
C GLN A 206 10.31 2.56 1.06
N MET A 207 10.90 3.05 -0.03
CA MET A 207 11.70 4.28 -0.03
C MET A 207 10.90 5.56 -0.26
N GLY A 208 9.57 5.46 -0.38
CA GLY A 208 8.67 6.60 -0.57
C GLY A 208 8.50 7.04 -2.02
N LYS A 209 8.74 6.15 -3.00
CA LYS A 209 8.56 6.43 -4.44
C LYS A 209 7.14 6.90 -4.78
N SER A 210 6.13 6.13 -4.39
CA SER A 210 4.72 6.47 -4.63
C SER A 210 4.30 7.74 -3.90
N SER A 211 4.85 8.00 -2.70
CA SER A 211 4.59 9.25 -1.97
C SER A 211 5.17 10.48 -2.70
N LEU A 212 6.34 10.36 -3.32
CA LEU A 212 6.88 11.40 -4.20
C LEU A 212 6.06 11.53 -5.47
N LEU A 213 5.66 10.40 -6.08
CA LEU A 213 4.81 10.39 -7.27
C LEU A 213 3.52 11.18 -7.05
N MET A 214 2.81 10.97 -5.93
CA MET A 214 1.58 11.73 -5.64
C MET A 214 1.83 13.24 -5.64
N ARG A 215 2.95 13.70 -5.07
CA ARG A 215 3.34 15.13 -5.09
C ARG A 215 3.69 15.65 -6.48
N VAL A 216 4.31 14.80 -7.30
CA VAL A 216 4.59 15.10 -8.71
C VAL A 216 3.28 15.25 -9.50
N LEU A 217 2.29 14.39 -9.26
CA LEU A 217 0.98 14.47 -9.92
C LEU A 217 0.18 15.70 -9.48
N ASP A 218 0.19 16.04 -8.20
CA ASP A 218 -0.41 17.24 -7.67
C ASP A 218 0.21 18.51 -8.26
N ALA A 219 1.54 18.56 -8.32
CA ALA A 219 2.26 19.65 -8.97
C ALA A 219 1.94 19.75 -10.47
N ALA A 220 1.82 18.62 -11.17
CA ALA A 220 1.41 18.62 -12.57
C ALA A 220 0.00 19.23 -12.74
N ALA A 221 -0.96 18.81 -11.92
CA ALA A 221 -2.32 19.33 -11.92
C ALA A 221 -2.36 20.84 -11.61
N SER A 222 -1.59 21.28 -10.62
CA SER A 222 -1.43 22.70 -10.25
C SER A 222 -0.84 23.56 -11.39
N HIS A 223 -0.08 22.96 -12.30
CA HIS A 223 0.43 23.61 -13.53
C HIS A 223 -0.55 23.50 -14.71
N GLY A 224 -1.80 23.15 -14.48
CA GLY A 224 -2.86 23.07 -15.49
C GLY A 224 -2.72 21.89 -16.45
N LYS A 225 -2.02 20.82 -16.05
CA LYS A 225 -1.91 19.58 -16.82
C LYS A 225 -3.04 18.63 -16.44
N ARG A 226 -3.51 17.85 -17.41
CA ARG A 226 -4.34 16.68 -17.11
C ARG A 226 -3.43 15.54 -16.63
N VAL A 227 -3.95 14.74 -15.74
CA VAL A 227 -3.17 13.64 -15.14
C VAL A 227 -3.88 12.32 -15.40
N ALA A 228 -3.12 11.32 -15.85
CA ALA A 228 -3.53 9.93 -15.87
C ALA A 228 -2.50 9.09 -15.09
N PHE A 229 -2.98 8.26 -14.16
CA PHE A 229 -2.17 7.45 -13.27
C PHE A 229 -2.52 5.97 -13.42
N ILE A 230 -1.56 5.16 -13.80
CA ILE A 230 -1.69 3.71 -13.94
C ILE A 230 -0.82 3.04 -12.90
N ASP A 231 -1.43 2.36 -11.95
CA ASP A 231 -0.73 1.44 -11.06
C ASP A 231 -0.69 0.05 -11.70
N CYS A 232 0.51 -0.42 -12.02
CA CYS A 232 0.66 -1.75 -12.61
C CYS A 232 0.35 -2.89 -11.63
N GLN A 233 0.21 -2.63 -10.32
CA GLN A 233 -0.23 -3.63 -9.35
C GLN A 233 -1.70 -4.02 -9.55
N ASP A 234 -2.53 -3.12 -10.07
CA ASP A 234 -3.95 -3.35 -10.34
C ASP A 234 -4.19 -4.28 -11.54
N LEU A 235 -3.13 -4.64 -12.27
CA LEU A 235 -3.22 -5.54 -13.41
C LEU A 235 -3.44 -6.99 -12.97
N ASP A 236 -4.54 -7.57 -13.42
CA ASP A 236 -4.86 -8.98 -13.19
C ASP A 236 -3.95 -9.93 -14.01
N TYR A 237 -3.86 -11.17 -13.59
CA TYR A 237 -3.02 -12.17 -14.23
C TYR A 237 -3.35 -12.37 -15.73
N PRO A 238 -4.62 -12.49 -16.18
CA PRO A 238 -4.96 -12.59 -17.60
C PRO A 238 -4.43 -11.42 -18.44
N THR A 239 -4.49 -10.20 -17.91
CA THR A 239 -3.97 -9.00 -18.59
C THR A 239 -2.44 -9.08 -18.76
N LEU A 240 -1.72 -9.58 -17.76
CA LEU A 240 -0.27 -9.75 -17.83
C LEU A 240 0.18 -10.86 -18.79
N GLN A 241 -0.70 -11.79 -19.16
CA GLN A 241 -0.42 -12.88 -20.10
C GLN A 241 -0.80 -12.55 -21.55
N SER A 242 -1.57 -11.49 -21.80
CA SER A 242 -2.04 -11.14 -23.14
C SER A 242 -1.64 -9.73 -23.54
N ALA A 243 -0.74 -9.61 -24.52
CA ALA A 243 -0.35 -8.32 -25.06
C ALA A 243 -1.55 -7.52 -25.57
N ASP A 244 -2.45 -8.14 -26.33
CA ASP A 244 -3.62 -7.46 -26.89
C ASP A 244 -4.53 -6.90 -25.81
N LEU A 245 -4.84 -7.72 -24.80
CA LEU A 245 -5.69 -7.31 -23.68
C LEU A 245 -5.01 -6.19 -22.86
N PHE A 246 -3.73 -6.30 -22.60
CA PHE A 246 -2.97 -5.29 -21.86
C PHE A 246 -2.98 -3.93 -22.58
N PHE A 247 -2.57 -3.88 -23.85
CA PHE A 247 -2.46 -2.62 -24.58
C PHE A 247 -3.83 -1.95 -24.76
N ARG A 248 -4.88 -2.75 -24.98
CA ARG A 248 -6.24 -2.25 -25.10
C ARG A 248 -6.74 -1.66 -23.78
N ARG A 249 -6.62 -2.41 -22.68
CA ARG A 249 -6.99 -1.92 -21.33
C ARG A 249 -6.20 -0.68 -20.92
N PHE A 250 -4.91 -0.67 -21.19
CA PHE A 250 -4.04 0.47 -20.94
C PHE A 250 -4.56 1.75 -21.63
N CYS A 251 -4.95 1.65 -22.89
CA CYS A 251 -5.52 2.78 -23.63
C CYS A 251 -6.90 3.20 -23.10
N ALA A 252 -7.77 2.24 -22.80
CA ALA A 252 -9.09 2.50 -22.23
C ALA A 252 -8.99 3.19 -20.88
N GLU A 253 -8.10 2.73 -20.00
CA GLU A 253 -7.90 3.31 -18.68
C GLU A 253 -7.42 4.76 -18.73
N ILE A 254 -6.50 5.07 -19.65
CA ILE A 254 -6.08 6.46 -19.87
C ILE A 254 -7.28 7.34 -20.24
N SER A 255 -8.16 6.87 -21.12
CA SER A 255 -9.33 7.65 -21.53
C SER A 255 -10.32 7.81 -20.38
N ASN A 256 -10.58 6.75 -19.61
CA ASN A 256 -11.47 6.79 -18.44
C ASN A 256 -11.03 7.85 -17.42
N GLN A 257 -9.74 7.88 -17.07
CA GLN A 257 -9.22 8.85 -16.10
C GLN A 257 -9.21 10.29 -16.60
N LEU A 258 -9.27 10.47 -17.92
CA LEU A 258 -9.29 11.80 -18.54
C LEU A 258 -10.71 12.27 -18.91
N ASP A 259 -11.74 11.53 -18.53
CA ASP A 259 -13.16 11.77 -18.87
C ASP A 259 -13.38 11.79 -20.40
N LEU A 260 -12.63 10.99 -21.15
CA LEU A 260 -12.79 10.81 -22.58
C LEU A 260 -13.57 9.51 -22.88
N ALA A 261 -14.37 9.52 -23.93
CA ALA A 261 -15.07 8.31 -24.38
C ALA A 261 -14.05 7.22 -24.77
N ASP A 262 -14.30 5.96 -24.39
CA ASP A 262 -13.47 4.85 -24.87
C ASP A 262 -13.69 4.66 -26.39
N GLN A 263 -12.60 4.78 -27.13
CA GLN A 263 -12.56 4.57 -28.58
C GLN A 263 -11.63 3.42 -28.99
N THR A 264 -11.29 2.55 -28.05
CA THR A 264 -10.33 1.46 -28.30
C THR A 264 -10.78 0.56 -29.45
N ASP A 265 -12.07 0.26 -29.59
CA ASP A 265 -12.61 -0.57 -30.68
C ASP A 265 -12.24 -0.04 -32.06
N LYS A 266 -12.27 1.28 -32.27
CA LYS A 266 -11.91 1.92 -33.52
C LYS A 266 -10.43 1.71 -33.88
N TYR A 267 -9.55 1.71 -32.89
CA TYR A 267 -8.11 1.54 -33.10
C TYR A 267 -7.68 0.06 -33.09
N TRP A 268 -8.53 -0.82 -32.53
CA TRP A 268 -8.33 -2.28 -32.53
C TRP A 268 -9.07 -2.97 -33.68
N ASP A 269 -9.61 -2.22 -34.65
CA ASP A 269 -10.20 -2.77 -35.85
C ASP A 269 -9.16 -3.60 -36.62
N PRO A 270 -9.41 -4.89 -36.88
CA PRO A 270 -8.50 -5.76 -37.66
C PRO A 270 -8.19 -5.23 -39.06
N ALA A 271 -9.10 -4.45 -39.65
CA ALA A 271 -8.91 -3.87 -40.98
C ALA A 271 -7.73 -2.90 -41.05
N LEU A 272 -7.31 -2.32 -39.93
CA LEU A 272 -6.17 -1.41 -39.85
C LEU A 272 -4.82 -2.13 -40.00
N LYS A 273 -4.76 -3.44 -39.83
CA LYS A 273 -3.54 -4.28 -39.92
C LYS A 273 -2.37 -3.75 -39.09
N LEU A 274 -2.65 -3.20 -37.90
CA LEU A 274 -1.67 -2.61 -37.01
C LEU A 274 -1.38 -3.53 -35.82
N GLY A 275 -0.12 -3.55 -35.36
CA GLY A 275 0.24 -4.19 -34.08
C GLY A 275 -0.12 -3.32 -32.88
N ASN A 276 -0.10 -3.91 -31.66
CA ASN A 276 -0.55 -3.27 -30.42
C ASN A 276 0.21 -1.96 -30.13
N VAL A 277 1.52 -1.92 -30.31
CA VAL A 277 2.37 -0.72 -30.14
C VAL A 277 1.90 0.43 -31.06
N GLN A 278 1.58 0.10 -32.33
CA GLN A 278 1.12 1.09 -33.31
C GLN A 278 -0.29 1.59 -32.98
N ARG A 279 -1.20 0.67 -32.61
CA ARG A 279 -2.57 1.00 -32.20
C ARG A 279 -2.55 1.95 -31.00
N SER A 280 -1.80 1.62 -29.95
CA SER A 280 -1.66 2.45 -28.75
C SER A 280 -1.04 3.81 -29.07
N GLY A 281 -0.01 3.85 -29.92
CA GLY A 281 0.62 5.10 -30.33
C GLY A 281 -0.32 6.00 -31.12
N LYS A 282 -1.16 5.44 -32.01
CA LYS A 282 -2.21 6.19 -32.73
C LYS A 282 -3.31 6.65 -31.79
N TYR A 283 -3.78 5.76 -30.91
CA TYR A 283 -4.81 6.08 -29.92
C TYR A 283 -4.39 7.27 -29.06
N LEU A 284 -3.22 7.21 -28.47
CA LEU A 284 -2.72 8.33 -27.65
C LEU A 284 -2.50 9.59 -28.48
N GLY A 285 -1.81 9.50 -29.63
CA GLY A 285 -1.41 10.68 -30.40
C GLY A 285 -2.53 11.33 -31.20
N GLU A 286 -3.40 10.53 -31.82
CA GLU A 286 -4.45 11.04 -32.74
C GLU A 286 -5.77 11.31 -32.00
N TYR A 287 -6.04 10.62 -30.89
CA TYR A 287 -7.26 10.79 -30.14
C TYR A 287 -6.99 11.52 -28.80
N VAL A 288 -6.32 10.88 -27.85
CA VAL A 288 -6.24 11.41 -26.48
C VAL A 288 -5.57 12.79 -26.45
N LEU A 289 -4.34 12.92 -26.95
CA LEU A 289 -3.59 14.18 -26.89
C LEU A 289 -4.23 15.33 -27.67
N ARG A 290 -5.01 15.02 -28.72
CA ARG A 290 -5.74 16.06 -29.49
C ARG A 290 -7.04 16.49 -28.82
N SER A 291 -7.69 15.56 -28.09
CA SER A 291 -8.98 15.85 -27.45
C SER A 291 -8.84 16.64 -26.14
N LEU A 292 -7.69 16.57 -25.47
CA LEU A 292 -7.53 17.13 -24.13
C LEU A 292 -7.46 18.66 -24.08
N GLY A 293 -6.98 19.33 -25.11
CA GLY A 293 -6.75 20.79 -25.12
C GLY A 293 -5.73 21.29 -24.09
N ALA A 294 -5.10 20.42 -23.32
CA ALA A 294 -4.12 20.69 -22.28
C ALA A 294 -2.99 19.64 -22.30
N PRO A 295 -1.81 19.94 -21.73
CA PRO A 295 -0.76 18.94 -21.57
C PRO A 295 -1.22 17.78 -20.69
N LEU A 296 -0.69 16.59 -20.98
CA LEU A 296 -0.95 15.34 -20.23
C LEU A 296 0.29 14.90 -19.48
N THR A 297 0.15 14.62 -18.19
CA THR A 297 1.13 13.85 -17.41
C THR A 297 0.60 12.43 -17.27
N LEU A 298 1.26 11.48 -17.92
CA LEU A 298 0.97 10.04 -17.79
C LEU A 298 1.99 9.43 -16.84
N ALA A 299 1.51 8.94 -15.72
CA ALA A 299 2.33 8.30 -14.69
C ALA A 299 2.07 6.79 -14.64
N LEU A 300 3.15 6.02 -14.54
CA LEU A 300 3.14 4.57 -14.43
C LEU A 300 3.89 4.19 -13.14
N ASP A 301 3.16 3.67 -12.16
CA ASP A 301 3.75 3.18 -10.90
C ASP A 301 3.92 1.66 -10.94
N GLU A 302 4.86 1.16 -10.13
CA GLU A 302 5.17 -0.27 -9.94
C GLU A 302 5.32 -1.02 -11.27
N VAL A 303 6.01 -0.39 -12.26
CA VAL A 303 6.21 -0.97 -13.60
C VAL A 303 6.99 -2.29 -13.58
N ASP A 304 7.61 -2.62 -12.45
CA ASP A 304 8.26 -3.91 -12.17
C ASP A 304 7.30 -5.10 -12.33
N ARG A 305 6.01 -4.86 -12.16
CA ARG A 305 4.96 -5.88 -12.36
C ARG A 305 4.95 -6.47 -13.77
N LEU A 306 5.47 -5.71 -14.74
CA LEU A 306 5.56 -6.14 -16.14
C LEU A 306 6.80 -7.01 -16.42
N GLN A 307 7.70 -7.23 -15.44
CA GLN A 307 9.00 -7.90 -15.65
C GLN A 307 8.87 -9.27 -16.33
N ASP A 308 7.86 -10.05 -15.93
CA ASP A 308 7.66 -11.42 -16.44
C ASP A 308 6.71 -11.49 -17.65
N SER A 309 6.23 -10.33 -18.16
CA SER A 309 5.35 -10.28 -19.32
C SER A 309 6.13 -10.37 -20.62
N LEU A 310 5.65 -11.18 -21.58
CA LEU A 310 6.31 -11.37 -22.88
C LEU A 310 6.34 -10.08 -23.72
N PHE A 311 5.44 -9.15 -23.49
CA PHE A 311 5.32 -7.88 -24.19
C PHE A 311 6.06 -6.71 -23.53
N ARG A 312 6.80 -6.95 -22.44
CA ARG A 312 7.47 -5.88 -21.68
C ARG A 312 8.39 -5.03 -22.54
N SER A 313 9.21 -5.65 -23.41
CA SER A 313 10.13 -4.92 -24.27
C SER A 313 9.39 -4.05 -25.29
N ASP A 314 8.30 -4.53 -25.87
CA ASP A 314 7.45 -3.77 -26.78
C ASP A 314 6.81 -2.58 -26.09
N PHE A 315 6.30 -2.78 -24.87
CA PHE A 315 5.67 -1.72 -24.08
C PHE A 315 6.67 -0.61 -23.73
N PHE A 316 7.81 -0.96 -23.14
CA PHE A 316 8.82 0.05 -22.79
C PHE A 316 9.45 0.70 -24.03
N GLY A 317 9.64 -0.03 -25.12
CA GLY A 317 10.06 0.51 -26.41
C GLY A 317 9.06 1.51 -26.97
N MET A 318 7.75 1.24 -26.84
CA MET A 318 6.68 2.17 -27.18
C MET A 318 6.76 3.46 -26.36
N VAL A 319 6.85 3.35 -25.04
CA VAL A 319 6.97 4.51 -24.13
C VAL A 319 8.23 5.33 -24.47
N ARG A 320 9.34 4.67 -24.78
CA ARG A 320 10.57 5.32 -25.25
C ARG A 320 10.36 6.07 -26.56
N SER A 321 9.61 5.49 -27.50
CA SER A 321 9.30 6.13 -28.78
C SER A 321 8.48 7.41 -28.61
N TRP A 322 7.57 7.44 -27.62
CA TRP A 322 6.77 8.62 -27.32
C TRP A 322 7.62 9.81 -26.86
N HIS A 323 8.67 9.54 -26.08
CA HIS A 323 9.66 10.58 -25.76
C HIS A 323 10.28 11.18 -27.05
N GLY A 324 10.69 10.34 -28.01
CA GLY A 324 11.28 10.80 -29.28
C GLY A 324 10.30 11.58 -30.16
N LYS A 325 9.00 11.23 -30.15
CA LYS A 325 7.97 11.91 -30.96
C LYS A 325 7.81 13.40 -30.60
N ARG A 326 8.19 13.82 -29.40
CA ARG A 326 8.17 15.23 -28.98
C ARG A 326 9.04 16.15 -29.86
N ALA A 327 10.11 15.60 -30.41
CA ALA A 327 11.01 16.34 -31.31
C ALA A 327 10.49 16.48 -32.77
N LEU A 328 9.44 15.71 -33.13
CA LEU A 328 8.91 15.71 -34.48
C LEU A 328 7.97 16.91 -34.71
N PRO A 329 8.25 17.79 -35.67
CA PRO A 329 7.42 18.95 -35.99
C PRO A 329 6.05 18.55 -36.56
N THR A 330 5.95 17.36 -37.16
CA THR A 330 4.74 16.86 -37.84
C THR A 330 3.64 16.38 -36.87
N VAL A 331 4.00 16.19 -35.61
CA VAL A 331 3.06 15.68 -34.58
C VAL A 331 3.14 16.52 -33.29
N PRO A 332 2.79 17.79 -33.36
CA PRO A 332 3.02 18.78 -32.28
C PRO A 332 2.30 18.42 -30.97
N ALA A 333 1.20 17.65 -30.99
CA ALA A 333 0.46 17.24 -29.81
C ALA A 333 1.34 16.48 -28.80
N TRP A 334 2.35 15.74 -29.29
CA TRP A 334 3.28 14.99 -28.41
C TRP A 334 4.14 15.89 -27.51
N LYS A 335 4.35 17.18 -27.87
CA LYS A 335 5.08 18.13 -27.03
C LYS A 335 4.41 18.38 -25.69
N GLY A 336 3.12 18.09 -25.58
CA GLY A 336 2.35 18.21 -24.35
C GLY A 336 2.35 16.97 -23.48
N LEU A 337 3.01 15.87 -23.87
CA LEU A 337 3.04 14.64 -23.09
C LEU A 337 4.23 14.61 -22.13
N ASP A 338 3.97 14.55 -20.84
CA ASP A 338 4.95 14.18 -19.83
C ASP A 338 4.79 12.69 -19.48
N LEU A 339 5.91 12.04 -19.18
CA LEU A 339 5.95 10.65 -18.76
C LEU A 339 6.62 10.54 -17.38
N VAL A 340 5.98 9.90 -16.43
CA VAL A 340 6.56 9.60 -15.13
C VAL A 340 6.56 8.09 -14.94
N LEU A 341 7.74 7.53 -14.72
CA LEU A 341 7.94 6.08 -14.57
C LEU A 341 8.50 5.79 -13.19
N VAL A 342 7.85 4.93 -12.43
CA VAL A 342 8.29 4.56 -11.09
C VAL A 342 8.62 3.07 -11.03
N SER A 343 9.83 2.76 -10.59
CA SER A 343 10.31 1.37 -10.51
C SER A 343 11.15 1.11 -9.26
N SER A 344 11.12 -0.13 -8.80
CA SER A 344 12.04 -0.65 -7.79
C SER A 344 13.23 -1.39 -8.43
N THR A 345 13.05 -1.87 -9.64
CA THR A 345 13.97 -2.77 -10.34
C THR A 345 14.97 -1.99 -11.21
N GLU A 346 16.12 -2.59 -11.46
CA GLU A 346 17.11 -2.07 -12.42
C GLU A 346 16.53 -2.15 -13.85
N PRO A 347 16.68 -1.10 -14.67
CA PRO A 347 16.12 -1.07 -16.02
C PRO A 347 16.55 -2.24 -16.92
N ASN A 348 17.75 -2.78 -16.72
CA ASN A 348 18.27 -3.92 -17.47
C ASN A 348 17.55 -5.26 -17.17
N LEU A 349 16.78 -5.33 -16.09
CA LEU A 349 15.91 -6.46 -15.81
C LEU A 349 14.52 -6.32 -16.44
N LEU A 350 14.13 -5.09 -16.81
CA LEU A 350 12.85 -4.79 -17.46
C LEU A 350 12.92 -4.81 -18.97
N ILE A 351 14.09 -4.55 -19.57
CA ILE A 351 14.24 -4.34 -21.01
C ILE A 351 15.48 -5.06 -21.51
N ASP A 352 15.31 -5.87 -22.54
CA ASP A 352 16.40 -6.64 -23.15
C ASP A 352 17.37 -5.74 -23.93
N ASN A 353 16.86 -4.69 -24.59
CA ASN A 353 17.67 -3.71 -25.31
C ASN A 353 17.66 -2.35 -24.61
N LEU A 354 18.73 -2.03 -23.91
CA LEU A 354 18.88 -0.79 -23.15
C LEU A 354 18.77 0.48 -24.00
N ASN A 355 19.05 0.43 -25.32
CA ASN A 355 18.86 1.57 -26.21
C ASN A 355 17.38 1.93 -26.43
N GLN A 356 16.48 0.98 -26.17
CA GLN A 356 15.03 1.18 -26.24
C GLN A 356 14.43 1.50 -24.88
N SER A 357 15.25 1.70 -23.86
CA SER A 357 14.81 1.96 -22.50
C SER A 357 14.27 3.37 -22.32
N PRO A 358 13.04 3.56 -21.82
CA PRO A 358 12.53 4.87 -21.45
C PRO A 358 13.19 5.42 -20.20
N PHE A 359 13.86 4.59 -19.40
CA PHE A 359 14.59 4.99 -18.19
C PHE A 359 15.94 5.65 -18.49
N ASN A 360 16.41 5.61 -19.73
CA ASN A 360 17.67 6.22 -20.15
C ASN A 360 17.50 7.64 -20.72
N VAL A 361 16.29 8.20 -20.64
CA VAL A 361 15.98 9.52 -21.17
C VAL A 361 15.27 10.37 -20.14
N GLY A 362 15.41 11.70 -20.25
CA GLY A 362 14.84 12.64 -19.30
C GLY A 362 15.59 12.68 -17.96
N GLU A 363 14.90 13.12 -16.93
CA GLU A 363 15.42 13.22 -15.57
C GLU A 363 15.33 11.88 -14.85
N ARG A 364 16.38 11.50 -14.16
CA ARG A 364 16.47 10.23 -13.42
C ARG A 364 16.75 10.50 -11.96
N LEU A 365 15.83 10.08 -11.11
CA LEU A 365 15.92 10.21 -9.65
C LEU A 365 16.08 8.84 -9.03
N GLU A 366 17.10 8.66 -8.22
CA GLU A 366 17.26 7.49 -7.37
C GLU A 366 17.02 7.91 -5.91
N LEU A 367 15.99 7.33 -5.29
CA LEU A 367 15.66 7.63 -3.90
C LEU A 367 16.61 6.88 -2.97
N SER A 368 17.37 7.63 -2.18
CA SER A 368 18.25 7.11 -1.13
C SER A 368 17.50 6.92 0.20
N ALA A 369 18.13 6.22 1.13
CA ALA A 369 17.74 6.22 2.53
C ALA A 369 17.81 7.64 3.11
N PHE A 370 17.08 7.90 4.20
CA PHE A 370 17.18 9.17 4.92
C PHE A 370 18.59 9.41 5.44
N SER A 371 19.04 10.64 5.24
CA SER A 371 20.28 11.12 5.87
C SER A 371 20.10 11.23 7.39
N PRO A 372 21.19 11.39 8.17
CA PRO A 372 21.09 11.68 9.60
C PRO A 372 20.24 12.92 9.92
N GLU A 373 20.35 13.97 9.09
CA GLU A 373 19.58 15.21 9.22
C GLU A 373 18.09 14.98 8.92
N GLU A 374 17.76 14.17 7.91
CA GLU A 374 16.39 13.79 7.58
C GLU A 374 15.78 12.90 8.67
N MET A 375 16.58 12.02 9.27
CA MET A 375 16.17 11.20 10.43
C MET A 375 15.89 12.07 11.67
N ASP A 376 16.75 13.06 11.95
CA ASP A 376 16.52 13.99 13.06
C ASP A 376 15.27 14.83 12.81
N ARG A 377 15.08 15.34 11.59
CA ARG A 377 13.87 16.08 11.23
C ARG A 377 12.60 15.23 11.38
N LEU A 378 12.64 13.95 10.99
CA LEU A 378 11.53 13.03 11.21
C LEU A 378 11.23 12.85 12.71
N ASN A 379 12.27 12.70 13.54
CA ASN A 379 12.14 12.65 15.01
C ASN A 379 11.50 13.93 15.57
N GLN A 380 11.91 15.11 15.09
CA GLN A 380 11.34 16.38 15.51
C GLN A 380 9.85 16.48 15.16
N LEU A 381 9.44 16.04 13.96
CA LEU A 381 8.04 16.01 13.54
C LEU A 381 7.19 15.05 14.39
N HIS A 382 7.78 14.00 14.94
CA HIS A 382 7.13 13.10 15.90
C HIS A 382 7.21 13.62 17.36
N GLY A 383 7.84 14.78 17.60
CA GLY A 383 7.90 15.42 18.90
C GLY A 383 9.22 15.31 19.62
N ALA A 384 10.31 15.07 18.91
CA ALA A 384 11.65 14.91 19.46
C ALA A 384 11.69 13.82 20.57
N LEU A 385 11.15 12.65 20.24
CA LEU A 385 11.00 11.51 21.16
C LEU A 385 12.33 10.86 21.54
N LEU A 386 13.33 11.02 20.67
CA LEU A 386 14.67 10.45 20.81
C LEU A 386 15.69 11.57 20.97
N ASP A 387 16.67 11.36 21.84
CA ASP A 387 17.86 12.21 21.90
C ASP A 387 18.82 11.93 20.71
N PRO A 388 19.81 12.80 20.44
CA PRO A 388 20.70 12.61 19.28
C PRO A 388 21.44 11.27 19.24
N PRO A 389 21.99 10.71 20.33
CA PRO A 389 22.51 9.35 20.35
C PRO A 389 21.50 8.28 19.97
N GLN A 390 20.27 8.40 20.45
CA GLN A 390 19.18 7.46 20.13
C GLN A 390 18.75 7.57 18.67
N VAL A 391 18.70 8.76 18.09
CA VAL A 391 18.45 8.95 16.64
C VAL A 391 19.56 8.27 15.83
N GLY A 392 20.83 8.45 16.22
CA GLY A 392 21.96 7.75 15.61
C GLY A 392 21.83 6.23 15.70
N ARG A 393 21.41 5.71 16.86
CA ARG A 393 21.19 4.27 17.07
C ARG A 393 20.03 3.75 16.21
N LEU A 394 18.91 4.47 16.15
CA LEU A 394 17.78 4.11 15.27
C LEU A 394 18.23 4.11 13.80
N THR A 395 18.98 5.13 13.38
CA THR A 395 19.51 5.21 12.01
C THR A 395 20.37 4.00 11.67
N ALA A 396 21.26 3.57 12.56
CA ALA A 396 22.07 2.36 12.37
C ALA A 396 21.20 1.10 12.28
N LEU A 397 20.22 0.97 13.17
CA LEU A 397 19.32 -0.18 13.23
C LEU A 397 18.51 -0.36 11.94
N VAL A 398 17.86 0.72 11.47
CA VAL A 398 16.94 0.65 10.30
C VAL A 398 17.59 1.12 8.99
N GLY A 399 18.84 1.55 9.00
CA GLY A 399 19.60 1.99 7.81
C GLY A 399 19.01 3.24 7.15
N GLY A 400 18.32 4.10 7.89
CA GLY A 400 17.64 5.28 7.36
C GLY A 400 16.46 4.94 6.43
N GLN A 401 15.95 3.71 6.41
CA GLN A 401 14.84 3.35 5.57
C GLN A 401 13.56 4.08 6.01
N PRO A 402 12.92 4.89 5.13
CA PRO A 402 11.81 5.76 5.50
C PRO A 402 10.65 5.03 6.16
N TYR A 403 10.28 3.85 5.64
CA TYR A 403 9.21 3.04 6.19
C TYR A 403 9.51 2.61 7.63
N LEU A 404 10.67 1.99 7.88
CA LEU A 404 11.04 1.50 9.20
C LEU A 404 11.27 2.63 10.21
N ALA A 405 11.84 3.75 9.76
CA ALA A 405 12.06 4.94 10.59
C ALA A 405 10.71 5.51 11.08
N ARG A 406 9.74 5.66 10.18
CA ARG A 406 8.39 6.11 10.55
C ARG A 406 7.68 5.13 11.47
N GLN A 407 7.78 3.83 11.19
CA GLN A 407 7.19 2.78 12.03
C GLN A 407 7.75 2.85 13.45
N ALA A 408 9.08 2.95 13.59
CA ALA A 408 9.72 3.07 14.88
C ALA A 408 9.19 4.28 15.67
N LEU A 409 9.24 5.46 15.06
CA LEU A 409 8.82 6.69 15.73
C LEU A 409 7.31 6.71 16.02
N TYR A 410 6.49 6.16 15.14
CA TYR A 410 5.05 6.00 15.38
C TYR A 410 4.77 5.09 16.59
N LEU A 411 5.47 3.96 16.71
CA LEU A 411 5.30 3.03 17.82
C LEU A 411 5.73 3.64 19.16
N ILE A 412 6.80 4.42 19.15
CA ILE A 412 7.27 5.16 20.36
C ILE A 412 6.26 6.28 20.68
N ALA A 413 5.88 7.10 19.70
CA ALA A 413 4.95 8.21 19.88
C ALA A 413 3.56 7.76 20.36
N SER A 414 3.11 6.59 19.93
CA SER A 414 1.83 6.00 20.34
C SER A 414 1.90 5.27 21.69
N GLY A 415 3.07 5.21 22.33
CA GLY A 415 3.27 4.51 23.61
C GLY A 415 3.22 2.97 23.51
N ARG A 416 3.22 2.40 22.29
CA ARG A 416 3.17 0.94 22.07
C ARG A 416 4.48 0.25 22.39
N THR A 417 5.59 0.99 22.36
CA THR A 417 6.92 0.49 22.73
C THR A 417 7.76 1.62 23.34
N ARG A 418 8.68 1.27 24.20
CA ARG A 418 9.64 2.22 24.76
C ARG A 418 10.79 2.41 23.77
N ALA A 419 11.35 3.62 23.71
CA ALA A 419 12.49 3.91 22.85
C ALA A 419 13.66 2.93 23.09
N GLN A 420 14.00 2.68 24.36
CA GLN A 420 15.09 1.77 24.70
C GLN A 420 14.84 0.34 24.21
N ASP A 421 13.65 -0.21 24.45
CA ASP A 421 13.31 -1.58 24.04
C ASP A 421 13.35 -1.74 22.51
N LEU A 422 12.88 -0.72 21.79
CA LEU A 422 12.94 -0.71 20.33
C LEU A 422 14.38 -0.61 19.80
N LEU A 423 15.22 0.22 20.41
CA LEU A 423 16.60 0.43 19.96
C LEU A 423 17.53 -0.74 20.29
N GLU A 424 17.29 -1.45 21.39
CA GLU A 424 17.99 -2.69 21.73
C GLU A 424 17.54 -3.85 20.83
N TYR A 425 16.27 -3.87 20.46
CA TYR A 425 15.61 -4.83 19.58
C TYR A 425 16.06 -6.28 19.77
N LYS A 426 15.75 -6.83 20.94
CA LYS A 426 16.19 -8.20 21.34
C LYS A 426 15.35 -9.29 20.69
N ASP A 427 14.05 -9.05 20.53
CA ASP A 427 13.11 -10.00 19.93
C ASP A 427 12.90 -9.68 18.44
N LEU A 428 13.56 -10.46 17.58
CA LEU A 428 13.48 -10.30 16.13
C LEU A 428 12.17 -10.85 15.54
N GLU A 429 11.50 -11.78 16.22
CA GLU A 429 10.28 -12.44 15.73
C GLU A 429 9.00 -11.76 16.21
N GLY A 430 8.88 -11.55 17.51
CA GLY A 430 7.69 -10.94 18.12
C GLY A 430 7.76 -9.42 18.26
N GLY A 431 8.92 -8.83 17.98
CA GLY A 431 9.17 -7.40 18.12
C GLY A 431 8.45 -6.53 17.08
N PRO A 432 8.59 -5.20 17.21
CA PRO A 432 7.86 -4.20 16.41
C PRO A 432 8.01 -4.32 14.89
N PHE A 433 9.06 -4.96 14.40
CA PHE A 433 9.33 -5.18 12.98
C PHE A 433 9.15 -6.64 12.55
N GLY A 434 8.69 -7.54 13.43
CA GLY A 434 8.61 -8.97 13.17
C GLY A 434 7.78 -9.32 11.93
N ASP A 435 6.59 -8.70 11.76
CA ASP A 435 5.75 -8.92 10.59
C ASP A 435 6.44 -8.51 9.29
N HIS A 436 7.13 -7.36 9.31
CA HIS A 436 7.89 -6.88 8.17
C HIS A 436 9.04 -7.85 7.82
N LEU A 437 9.77 -8.33 8.80
CA LEU A 437 10.89 -9.25 8.62
C LEU A 437 10.41 -10.62 8.10
N ARG A 438 9.34 -11.17 8.68
CA ARG A 438 8.69 -12.40 8.20
C ARG A 438 8.22 -12.27 6.76
N HIS A 439 7.61 -11.13 6.40
CA HIS A 439 7.21 -10.87 5.02
C HIS A 439 8.41 -10.89 4.06
N LEU A 440 9.55 -10.29 4.44
CA LEU A 440 10.76 -10.32 3.62
C LEU A 440 11.30 -11.75 3.46
N LEU A 441 11.29 -12.55 4.51
CA LEU A 441 11.69 -13.95 4.44
C LEU A 441 10.74 -14.77 3.55
N PHE A 442 9.43 -14.52 3.65
CA PHE A 442 8.43 -15.16 2.80
C PHE A 442 8.64 -14.84 1.31
N LEU A 443 9.04 -13.61 0.95
CA LEU A 443 9.35 -13.23 -0.44
C LEU A 443 10.54 -14.01 -1.02
N LEU A 444 11.41 -14.55 -0.18
CA LEU A 444 12.54 -15.40 -0.59
C LEU A 444 12.15 -16.87 -0.72
N ASN A 445 11.02 -17.30 -0.15
CA ASN A 445 10.59 -18.69 -0.16
C ASN A 445 10.43 -19.22 -1.59
N GLY A 446 10.99 -20.38 -1.86
CA GLY A 446 10.99 -21.02 -3.20
C GLY A 446 11.94 -20.36 -4.23
N ARG A 447 12.82 -19.42 -3.81
CA ARG A 447 13.78 -18.72 -4.66
C ARG A 447 15.20 -18.99 -4.19
N GLU A 448 15.67 -20.23 -4.37
CA GLU A 448 16.97 -20.69 -3.85
C GLU A 448 18.15 -19.85 -4.34
N GLU A 449 18.10 -19.32 -5.56
CA GLU A 449 19.15 -18.43 -6.07
C GLU A 449 19.26 -17.13 -5.26
N LEU A 450 18.13 -16.55 -4.83
CA LEU A 450 18.12 -15.33 -4.01
C LEU A 450 18.59 -15.61 -2.58
N ILE A 451 18.20 -16.75 -2.02
CA ILE A 451 18.63 -17.20 -0.69
C ILE A 451 20.15 -17.43 -0.71
N SER A 452 20.66 -18.14 -1.71
CA SER A 452 22.10 -18.39 -1.86
C SER A 452 22.90 -17.08 -2.02
N GLY A 453 22.43 -16.17 -2.88
CA GLY A 453 23.06 -14.86 -3.05
C GLY A 453 23.03 -14.02 -1.78
N LEU A 454 21.93 -14.05 -1.01
CA LEU A 454 21.85 -13.33 0.26
C LEU A 454 22.79 -13.94 1.31
N ARG A 455 22.93 -15.27 1.36
CA ARG A 455 23.93 -15.95 2.22
C ARG A 455 25.35 -15.51 1.85
N GLU A 456 25.68 -15.45 0.55
CA GLU A 456 26.99 -14.99 0.09
C GLU A 456 27.26 -13.55 0.55
N VAL A 457 26.29 -12.65 0.43
CA VAL A 457 26.39 -11.27 0.93
C VAL A 457 26.62 -11.24 2.45
N LEU A 458 25.87 -12.01 3.22
CA LEU A 458 26.00 -12.05 4.69
C LEU A 458 27.34 -12.62 5.18
N LEU A 459 27.93 -13.57 4.43
CA LEU A 459 29.17 -14.22 4.82
C LEU A 459 30.40 -13.47 4.31
N HIS A 460 30.35 -12.99 3.07
CA HIS A 460 31.54 -12.54 2.33
C HIS A 460 31.47 -11.08 1.87
N GLY A 461 30.29 -10.42 1.98
CA GLY A 461 30.12 -9.05 1.47
C GLY A 461 30.15 -8.96 -0.06
N THR A 462 29.92 -10.07 -0.76
CA THR A 462 29.91 -10.18 -2.23
C THR A 462 28.66 -10.91 -2.71
N CYS A 463 28.35 -10.83 -4.00
CA CYS A 463 27.38 -11.66 -4.68
C CYS A 463 27.86 -11.84 -6.11
N ALA A 464 28.24 -13.06 -6.49
CA ALA A 464 28.86 -13.36 -7.78
C ALA A 464 27.87 -13.19 -8.95
N ASP A 465 26.63 -13.63 -8.77
CA ASP A 465 25.59 -13.47 -9.79
C ASP A 465 25.02 -12.05 -9.79
N ARG A 466 25.28 -11.31 -10.89
CA ARG A 466 24.80 -9.93 -11.05
C ARG A 466 23.28 -9.83 -11.09
N THR A 467 22.59 -10.81 -11.65
CA THR A 467 21.12 -10.82 -11.73
C THR A 467 20.52 -10.97 -10.34
N VAL A 468 21.06 -11.90 -9.55
CA VAL A 468 20.70 -12.09 -8.16
C VAL A 468 21.00 -10.84 -7.34
N LEU A 469 22.18 -10.25 -7.52
CA LEU A 469 22.59 -9.00 -6.87
C LEU A 469 21.56 -7.88 -7.11
N PHE A 470 21.18 -7.66 -8.37
CA PHE A 470 20.20 -6.63 -8.74
C PHE A 470 18.82 -6.93 -8.15
N ARG A 471 18.36 -8.18 -8.17
CA ARG A 471 17.08 -8.58 -7.57
C ARG A 471 17.06 -8.36 -6.06
N LEU A 472 18.11 -8.74 -5.33
CA LEU A 472 18.23 -8.50 -3.89
C LEU A 472 18.27 -6.99 -3.57
N ARG A 473 18.97 -6.19 -4.38
CA ARG A 473 19.02 -4.74 -4.23
C ARG A 473 17.66 -4.08 -4.48
N SER A 474 16.97 -4.49 -5.52
CA SER A 474 15.62 -4.02 -5.87
C SER A 474 14.59 -4.37 -4.80
N ALA A 475 14.69 -5.56 -4.25
CA ALA A 475 13.88 -5.99 -3.11
C ALA A 475 14.17 -5.20 -1.82
N GLY A 476 15.25 -4.39 -1.81
CA GLY A 476 15.66 -3.60 -0.65
C GLY A 476 16.36 -4.41 0.45
N LEU A 477 16.82 -5.62 0.17
CA LEU A 477 17.45 -6.50 1.15
C LEU A 477 18.91 -6.18 1.38
N ILE A 478 19.60 -5.66 0.35
CA ILE A 478 21.02 -5.33 0.38
C ILE A 478 21.27 -3.89 -0.09
N ARG A 479 22.45 -3.38 0.23
CA ARG A 479 22.97 -2.07 -0.23
C ARG A 479 24.39 -2.19 -0.70
N GLN A 480 24.79 -1.29 -1.61
CA GLN A 480 26.17 -1.11 -2.00
C GLN A 480 26.95 -0.44 -0.87
N THR A 481 28.19 -0.89 -0.68
CA THR A 481 29.16 -0.28 0.22
C THR A 481 30.42 0.10 -0.55
N GLY A 482 31.33 0.86 0.03
CA GLY A 482 32.57 1.28 -0.65
C GLY A 482 33.51 0.13 -1.09
N GLY A 483 33.33 -1.08 -0.56
CA GLY A 483 34.17 -2.23 -0.87
C GLY A 483 33.40 -3.49 -1.26
N GLY A 484 32.07 -3.43 -1.44
CA GLY A 484 31.27 -4.60 -1.74
C GLY A 484 29.77 -4.36 -1.51
N VAL A 485 29.08 -5.36 -1.01
CA VAL A 485 27.67 -5.30 -0.70
C VAL A 485 27.41 -5.80 0.71
N ALA A 486 26.38 -5.26 1.38
CA ALA A 486 26.00 -5.65 2.73
C ALA A 486 24.47 -5.73 2.83
N ALA A 487 23.98 -6.36 3.90
CA ALA A 487 22.58 -6.25 4.27
C ALA A 487 22.18 -4.76 4.34
N ARG A 488 20.93 -4.47 4.01
CA ARG A 488 20.42 -3.09 3.95
C ARG A 488 20.65 -2.30 5.24
N CYS A 489 20.43 -2.96 6.37
CA CYS A 489 20.56 -2.38 7.71
C CYS A 489 20.89 -3.48 8.72
N GLU A 490 21.24 -3.06 9.95
CA GLU A 490 21.56 -3.97 11.05
C GLU A 490 20.39 -4.92 11.37
N LEU A 491 19.16 -4.40 11.34
CA LEU A 491 17.97 -5.19 11.57
C LEU A 491 17.86 -6.38 10.62
N TYR A 492 18.07 -6.15 9.31
CA TYR A 492 18.03 -7.20 8.29
C TYR A 492 19.21 -8.15 8.43
N GLU A 493 20.40 -7.63 8.71
CA GLU A 493 21.60 -8.47 8.90
C GLU A 493 21.38 -9.48 10.03
N ARG A 494 20.92 -9.00 11.19
CA ARG A 494 20.67 -9.85 12.36
C ARG A 494 19.60 -10.90 12.07
N TYR A 495 18.49 -10.50 11.46
CA TYR A 495 17.38 -11.40 11.15
C TYR A 495 17.75 -12.48 10.12
N PHE A 496 18.35 -12.09 9.03
CA PHE A 496 18.73 -13.05 7.99
C PHE A 496 19.91 -13.92 8.39
N ARG A 497 20.83 -13.46 9.23
CA ARG A 497 21.87 -14.33 9.81
C ARG A 497 21.23 -15.44 10.65
N MET A 498 20.26 -15.13 11.47
CA MET A 498 19.54 -16.10 12.31
C MET A 498 18.80 -17.15 11.49
N HIS A 499 18.14 -16.75 10.39
CA HIS A 499 17.31 -17.69 9.60
C HIS A 499 18.04 -18.41 8.46
N LEU A 500 19.10 -17.84 7.94
CA LEU A 500 19.77 -18.38 6.76
C LEU A 500 21.14 -19.01 7.06
N LEU A 501 21.79 -18.65 8.16
CA LEU A 501 23.11 -19.15 8.50
C LEU A 501 23.11 -20.00 9.79
N GLY A 502 22.06 -19.85 10.59
CA GLY A 502 21.83 -20.48 11.89
C GLY A 502 21.51 -21.56 12.20
#